data_6deaf118933a653bcf10f651b37ef8b7
#
_entry.id   6deaf118933a653bcf10f651b37ef8b7
#
_cell.length_a   1.000
_cell.length_b   1.000
_cell.length_c   1.000
_cell.angle_alpha   90.00
_cell.angle_beta   90.00
_cell.angle_gamma   90.00
#
_symmetry.space_group_name_H-M   'P 1'
#
loop_
_entity.id
_entity.type
_entity.pdbx_description
1 polymer ?
#
loop_
_entity_poly.entity_id
_entity_poly.type
_entity_poly.pdbx_seq_one_letter_code
_entity_poly.pdbx_strand_id
1 'polypeptide(L)'
;MSHTIALILAGGTGSRFGSTRPKQFTSVGGRTVLEHSIAAFEEVQAIDEIGIVAHPDHLDEVRSILQQHHHPKITHVVAGGKERQDSTINGMRAFLDATGRLKTSTRPSSGADCAPPLSEFSDTQRGADGHDAAMGTKTHPFSAENGELFAENPALSAQNAEAVHVLIHDAVRPAVSTALIERVCAGLQSHAAVNVVLPVVDTLVEVDDNGHTLRLADRSRLRRVQTPQGFHAPVLLEAYRRALQDPEFRATDDCGVVLRYCPEIEIALVLGEERNLKLTYPEDLGLLAHYLTHSQP
;
A
#
# COMPACT_ATOMS: atom_id res chain seq x y z
N MET A 1 21.94 8.35 4.10
CA MET A 1 20.83 7.74 4.89
C MET A 1 19.71 7.46 3.92
N SER A 2 19.00 6.35 4.04
CA SER A 2 17.84 6.05 3.20
C SER A 2 16.66 6.92 3.62
N HIS A 3 15.81 7.31 2.66
CA HIS A 3 14.56 8.01 2.91
C HIS A 3 13.41 7.01 2.77
N THR A 4 12.58 6.88 3.78
CA THR A 4 11.54 5.86 3.84
C THR A 4 10.14 6.46 3.80
N ILE A 5 9.36 6.08 2.80
CA ILE A 5 7.96 6.49 2.59
C ILE A 5 7.05 5.32 2.95
N ALA A 6 5.98 5.58 3.70
CA ALA A 6 4.90 4.63 3.91
C ALA A 6 3.67 5.03 3.08
N LEU A 7 3.17 4.14 2.24
CA LEU A 7 1.91 4.30 1.51
C LEU A 7 0.83 3.46 2.21
N ILE A 8 -0.15 4.13 2.83
CA ILE A 8 -1.28 3.50 3.50
C ILE A 8 -2.45 3.44 2.52
N LEU A 9 -2.78 2.24 2.05
CA LEU A 9 -3.82 2.02 1.06
C LEU A 9 -5.20 1.90 1.73
N ALA A 10 -6.03 2.91 1.55
CA ALA A 10 -7.39 3.05 2.09
C ALA A 10 -8.47 3.08 0.99
N GLY A 11 -8.18 2.57 -0.22
CA GLY A 11 -9.07 2.61 -1.38
C GLY A 11 -10.15 1.51 -1.43
N GLY A 12 -10.13 0.54 -0.51
CA GLY A 12 -11.05 -0.60 -0.55
C GLY A 12 -12.50 -0.24 -0.24
N THR A 13 -13.45 -0.68 -1.08
CA THR A 13 -14.89 -0.46 -0.89
C THR A 13 -15.53 -1.34 0.18
N GLY A 14 -14.85 -2.41 0.63
CA GLY A 14 -15.32 -3.25 1.73
C GLY A 14 -16.53 -4.14 1.41
N SER A 15 -16.72 -4.59 0.17
CA SER A 15 -17.88 -5.37 -0.30
C SER A 15 -18.23 -6.59 0.57
N ARG A 16 -17.25 -7.24 1.18
CA ARG A 16 -17.44 -8.39 2.09
C ARG A 16 -17.81 -7.99 3.52
N PHE A 17 -17.66 -6.73 3.88
CA PHE A 17 -17.96 -6.24 5.23
C PHE A 17 -19.44 -5.95 5.47
N GLY A 18 -20.25 -5.88 4.40
CA GLY A 18 -21.70 -5.68 4.47
C GLY A 18 -22.17 -4.32 5.00
N SER A 19 -21.29 -3.36 5.16
CA SER A 19 -21.61 -1.99 5.60
C SER A 19 -21.73 -1.05 4.41
N THR A 20 -22.60 -0.04 4.52
CA THR A 20 -22.70 1.07 3.56
C THR A 20 -21.50 2.02 3.63
N ARG A 21 -20.78 2.04 4.77
CA ARG A 21 -19.57 2.83 4.97
C ARG A 21 -18.34 1.92 4.83
N PRO A 22 -17.29 2.34 4.11
CA PRO A 22 -16.06 1.55 4.00
C PRO A 22 -15.43 1.26 5.36
N LYS A 23 -14.96 0.03 5.53
CA LYS A 23 -14.50 -0.52 6.82
C LYS A 23 -13.30 0.22 7.43
N GLN A 24 -12.47 0.91 6.63
CA GLN A 24 -11.37 1.74 7.12
C GLN A 24 -11.85 2.93 7.96
N PHE A 25 -13.12 3.33 7.84
CA PHE A 25 -13.74 4.40 8.63
C PHE A 25 -14.54 3.88 9.83
N THR A 26 -14.58 2.57 10.05
CA THR A 26 -15.22 2.00 11.24
C THR A 26 -14.45 2.42 12.48
N SER A 27 -15.17 2.86 13.52
CA SER A 27 -14.55 3.25 14.79
C SER A 27 -14.29 2.04 15.69
N VAL A 28 -13.10 1.97 16.24
CA VAL A 28 -12.68 0.98 17.24
C VAL A 28 -11.92 1.74 18.34
N GLY A 29 -12.35 1.62 19.58
CA GLY A 29 -11.68 2.29 20.70
C GLY A 29 -11.62 3.83 20.58
N GLY A 30 -12.59 4.46 19.91
CA GLY A 30 -12.67 5.91 19.76
C GLY A 30 -11.92 6.50 18.57
N ARG A 31 -11.17 5.68 17.80
CA ARG A 31 -10.49 6.07 16.57
C ARG A 31 -10.98 5.21 15.41
N THR A 32 -10.90 5.71 14.19
CA THR A 32 -11.15 4.90 12.99
C THR A 32 -10.03 3.89 12.77
N VAL A 33 -10.34 2.83 12.05
CA VAL A 33 -9.35 1.82 11.60
C VAL A 33 -8.18 2.48 10.86
N LEU A 34 -8.46 3.49 10.03
CA LEU A 34 -7.43 4.26 9.33
C LEU A 34 -6.52 5.02 10.30
N GLU A 35 -7.08 5.71 11.31
CA GLU A 35 -6.30 6.46 12.31
C GLU A 35 -5.37 5.57 13.14
N HIS A 36 -5.79 4.35 13.46
CA HIS A 36 -4.91 3.37 14.13
C HIS A 36 -3.72 2.99 13.25
N SER A 37 -3.95 2.73 11.96
CA SER A 37 -2.86 2.43 11.03
C SER A 37 -1.90 3.61 10.89
N ILE A 38 -2.41 4.83 10.73
CA ILE A 38 -1.61 6.05 10.66
C ILE A 38 -0.74 6.20 11.90
N ALA A 39 -1.33 6.10 13.10
CA ALA A 39 -0.62 6.29 14.36
C ALA A 39 0.58 5.34 14.49
N ALA A 40 0.43 4.05 14.12
CA ALA A 40 1.52 3.08 14.19
C ALA A 40 2.72 3.48 13.30
N PHE A 41 2.48 4.02 12.10
CA PHE A 41 3.55 4.48 11.21
C PHE A 41 4.17 5.81 11.65
N GLU A 42 3.38 6.71 12.23
CA GLU A 42 3.89 7.99 12.73
C GLU A 42 4.85 7.82 13.92
N GLU A 43 4.66 6.81 14.75
CA GLU A 43 5.53 6.50 15.88
C GLU A 43 6.91 5.98 15.47
N VAL A 44 7.06 5.37 14.29
CA VAL A 44 8.32 4.76 13.83
C VAL A 44 9.28 5.81 13.28
N GLN A 45 10.43 6.01 13.92
CA GLN A 45 11.42 7.02 13.51
C GLN A 45 12.02 6.78 12.12
N ALA A 46 12.09 5.52 11.69
CA ALA A 46 12.61 5.16 10.38
C ALA A 46 11.67 5.52 9.22
N ILE A 47 10.44 5.97 9.50
CA ILE A 47 9.51 6.48 8.49
C ILE A 47 9.64 8.00 8.43
N ASP A 48 10.01 8.53 7.26
CA ASP A 48 10.19 9.96 7.03
C ASP A 48 8.88 10.62 6.57
N GLU A 49 8.15 9.96 5.65
CA GLU A 49 6.92 10.49 5.09
C GLU A 49 5.82 9.43 4.98
N ILE A 50 4.57 9.87 5.05
CA ILE A 50 3.38 9.02 4.90
C ILE A 50 2.49 9.60 3.80
N GLY A 51 2.08 8.74 2.86
CA GLY A 51 1.05 8.99 1.88
C GLY A 51 -0.20 8.17 2.17
N ILE A 52 -1.36 8.81 2.15
CA ILE A 52 -2.64 8.12 2.24
C ILE A 52 -3.23 8.00 0.83
N VAL A 53 -3.53 6.77 0.42
CA VAL A 53 -4.15 6.51 -0.89
C VAL A 53 -5.57 6.04 -0.65
N ALA A 54 -6.56 6.90 -0.91
CA ALA A 54 -7.97 6.67 -0.60
C ALA A 54 -8.84 6.55 -1.86
N HIS A 55 -10.02 5.93 -1.72
CA HIS A 55 -11.00 5.93 -2.80
C HIS A 55 -11.36 7.39 -3.15
N PRO A 56 -11.50 7.75 -4.45
CA PRO A 56 -11.81 9.13 -4.86
C PRO A 56 -13.01 9.74 -4.12
N ASP A 57 -14.07 8.97 -3.92
CA ASP A 57 -15.31 9.43 -3.26
C ASP A 57 -15.13 9.69 -1.74
N HIS A 58 -14.02 9.27 -1.13
CA HIS A 58 -13.77 9.38 0.30
C HIS A 58 -12.56 10.26 0.65
N LEU A 59 -12.01 11.01 -0.31
CA LEU A 59 -10.87 11.90 -0.05
C LEU A 59 -11.21 12.98 0.98
N ASP A 60 -12.38 13.57 0.90
CA ASP A 60 -12.81 14.62 1.83
C ASP A 60 -13.05 14.06 3.25
N GLU A 61 -13.54 12.82 3.37
CA GLU A 61 -13.67 12.13 4.64
C GLU A 61 -12.29 11.88 5.27
N VAL A 62 -11.31 11.44 4.48
CA VAL A 62 -9.92 11.27 4.94
C VAL A 62 -9.34 12.60 5.39
N ARG A 63 -9.46 13.67 4.60
CA ARG A 63 -8.98 15.01 4.98
C ARG A 63 -9.61 15.50 6.28
N SER A 64 -10.92 15.29 6.45
CA SER A 64 -11.64 15.66 7.68
C SER A 64 -11.12 14.91 8.91
N ILE A 65 -10.80 13.62 8.77
CA ILE A 65 -10.18 12.82 9.84
C ILE A 65 -8.81 13.39 10.19
N LEU A 66 -7.98 13.66 9.20
CA LEU A 66 -6.62 14.17 9.42
C LEU A 66 -6.56 15.57 10.02
N GLN A 67 -7.60 16.39 9.84
CA GLN A 67 -7.69 17.71 10.48
C GLN A 67 -7.94 17.67 11.97
N GLN A 68 -8.39 16.52 12.52
CA GLN A 68 -8.69 16.41 13.97
C GLN A 68 -7.44 16.28 14.84
N HIS A 69 -6.32 15.88 14.26
CA HIS A 69 -5.06 15.67 14.94
C HIS A 69 -3.88 16.18 14.10
N HIS A 70 -2.76 16.45 14.76
CA HIS A 70 -1.52 16.83 14.07
C HIS A 70 -0.80 15.57 13.56
N HIS A 71 -0.55 15.51 12.24
CA HIS A 71 0.08 14.39 11.56
C HIS A 71 1.35 14.86 10.82
N PRO A 72 2.49 15.01 11.52
CA PRO A 72 3.69 15.67 10.96
C PRO A 72 4.34 14.91 9.80
N LYS A 73 4.12 13.60 9.68
CA LYS A 73 4.69 12.79 8.61
C LYS A 73 3.77 12.64 7.40
N ILE A 74 2.49 12.98 7.51
CA ILE A 74 1.57 12.90 6.37
C ILE A 74 1.83 14.09 5.45
N THR A 75 2.35 13.80 4.26
CA THR A 75 2.67 14.82 3.25
C THR A 75 1.74 14.75 2.04
N HIS A 76 1.11 13.61 1.78
CA HIS A 76 0.26 13.41 0.62
C HIS A 76 -1.03 12.65 0.94
N VAL A 77 -2.14 13.11 0.37
CA VAL A 77 -3.43 12.40 0.32
C VAL A 77 -3.87 12.36 -1.13
N VAL A 78 -3.84 11.17 -1.72
CA VAL A 78 -4.05 10.98 -3.16
C VAL A 78 -5.20 10.01 -3.45
N ALA A 79 -5.82 10.19 -4.62
CA ALA A 79 -6.83 9.28 -5.11
C ALA A 79 -6.21 7.93 -5.50
N GLY A 80 -6.78 6.85 -5.04
CA GLY A 80 -6.51 5.50 -5.53
C GLY A 80 -7.10 5.28 -6.92
N GLY A 81 -6.86 4.10 -7.48
CA GLY A 81 -7.41 3.69 -8.76
C GLY A 81 -8.51 2.64 -8.60
N LYS A 82 -8.90 2.03 -9.73
CA LYS A 82 -9.95 1.00 -9.76
C LYS A 82 -9.52 -0.27 -9.05
N GLU A 83 -8.25 -0.62 -9.14
CA GLU A 83 -7.66 -1.81 -8.54
C GLU A 83 -6.56 -1.44 -7.54
N ARG A 84 -6.13 -2.42 -6.74
CA ARG A 84 -5.09 -2.22 -5.72
C ARG A 84 -3.77 -1.73 -6.33
N GLN A 85 -3.38 -2.29 -7.46
CA GLN A 85 -2.18 -1.90 -8.19
C GLN A 85 -2.19 -0.43 -8.63
N ASP A 86 -3.35 0.06 -9.11
CA ASP A 86 -3.49 1.45 -9.51
C ASP A 86 -3.29 2.39 -8.32
N SER A 87 -3.79 1.98 -7.15
CA SER A 87 -3.63 2.73 -5.90
C SER A 87 -2.16 2.80 -5.49
N THR A 88 -1.42 1.68 -5.57
CA THR A 88 0.03 1.66 -5.30
C THR A 88 0.79 2.58 -6.26
N ILE A 89 0.49 2.50 -7.57
CA ILE A 89 1.12 3.34 -8.59
C ILE A 89 0.83 4.83 -8.34
N ASN A 90 -0.42 5.19 -8.06
CA ASN A 90 -0.80 6.58 -7.78
C ASN A 90 -0.11 7.11 -6.52
N GLY A 91 -0.01 6.28 -5.47
CA GLY A 91 0.76 6.61 -4.27
C GLY A 91 2.24 6.86 -4.57
N MET A 92 2.89 5.96 -5.32
CA MET A 92 4.30 6.15 -5.70
C MET A 92 4.51 7.42 -6.52
N ARG A 93 3.62 7.73 -7.46
CA ARG A 93 3.70 8.94 -8.29
C ARG A 93 3.67 10.24 -7.50
N ALA A 94 3.03 10.27 -6.36
CA ALA A 94 2.97 11.46 -5.52
C ALA A 94 4.37 11.84 -5.00
N PHE A 95 5.21 10.84 -4.71
CA PHE A 95 6.52 11.03 -4.09
C PHE A 95 7.70 10.92 -5.06
N LEU A 96 7.58 10.08 -6.08
CA LEU A 96 8.72 9.62 -6.86
C LEU A 96 8.68 10.13 -8.30
N ASP A 97 9.86 10.40 -8.85
CA ASP A 97 10.06 10.55 -10.29
C ASP A 97 10.17 9.18 -10.99
N ALA A 98 10.34 9.18 -12.31
CA ALA A 98 10.44 7.97 -13.11
C ALA A 98 11.67 7.10 -12.77
N THR A 99 12.66 7.64 -12.07
CA THR A 99 13.88 6.93 -11.66
C THR A 99 13.77 6.34 -10.25
N GLY A 100 12.67 6.57 -9.54
CA GLY A 100 12.48 6.17 -8.16
C GLY A 100 13.17 7.07 -7.15
N ARG A 101 13.53 8.29 -7.55
CA ARG A 101 14.05 9.34 -6.66
C ARG A 101 12.90 10.20 -6.16
N LEU A 102 13.07 10.79 -4.99
CA LEU A 102 12.12 11.77 -4.48
C LEU A 102 11.98 12.92 -5.47
N LYS A 103 10.74 13.31 -5.73
CA LYS A 103 10.47 14.57 -6.42
C LYS A 103 11.05 15.70 -5.56
N THR A 104 11.79 16.60 -6.17
CA THR A 104 12.20 17.83 -5.51
C THR A 104 10.94 18.64 -5.20
N SER A 105 10.40 18.48 -4.00
CA SER A 105 9.38 19.34 -3.47
C SER A 105 10.01 20.71 -3.30
N THR A 106 9.45 21.74 -3.92
CA THR A 106 9.56 23.11 -3.43
C THR A 106 8.82 23.16 -2.10
N ARG A 107 9.46 22.68 -1.03
CA ARG A 107 8.96 22.86 0.33
C ARG A 107 8.91 24.38 0.56
N PRO A 108 7.77 24.98 0.87
CA PRO A 108 7.77 26.37 1.31
C PRO A 108 8.61 26.43 2.59
N SER A 109 9.63 27.28 2.57
CA SER A 109 10.53 27.51 3.68
C SER A 109 9.76 27.89 4.93
N SER A 110 9.96 27.09 5.97
CA SER A 110 9.76 27.36 7.41
C SER A 110 8.92 28.57 7.82
N GLY A 111 7.74 28.32 8.39
CA GLY A 111 7.01 29.28 9.21
C GLY A 111 5.56 28.89 9.36
N ALA A 112 5.24 28.40 10.55
CA ALA A 112 3.90 28.31 11.18
C ALA A 112 2.69 28.30 10.23
N ASP A 113 2.04 27.18 10.23
CA ASP A 113 0.66 26.80 9.89
C ASP A 113 0.63 25.58 8.95
N CYS A 114 0.59 24.41 9.56
CA CYS A 114 0.56 23.13 8.88
C CYS A 114 -0.85 22.71 8.54
N ALA A 115 -1.41 23.26 7.48
CA ALA A 115 -2.29 22.59 6.53
C ALA A 115 -2.16 23.35 5.22
N PRO A 116 -1.85 22.73 4.07
CA PRO A 116 -1.92 23.44 2.81
C PRO A 116 -3.36 23.92 2.62
N PRO A 117 -3.59 25.17 2.16
CA PRO A 117 -4.92 25.68 1.92
C PRO A 117 -5.60 24.80 0.86
N LEU A 118 -6.89 24.52 1.08
CA LEU A 118 -7.75 23.68 0.23
C LEU A 118 -7.79 24.12 -1.26
N SER A 119 -7.20 25.24 -1.62
CA SER A 119 -7.16 25.80 -2.97
C SER A 119 -6.00 25.30 -3.86
N GLU A 120 -5.00 24.59 -3.32
CA GLU A 120 -3.86 24.10 -4.12
C GLU A 120 -4.00 22.67 -4.64
N PHE A 121 -5.09 21.98 -4.28
CA PHE A 121 -5.45 20.72 -4.91
C PHE A 121 -6.27 21.01 -6.16
N SER A 122 -5.58 21.37 -7.25
CA SER A 122 -6.21 21.62 -8.55
C SER A 122 -6.99 20.39 -9.01
N ASP A 123 -8.29 20.61 -9.21
CA ASP A 123 -9.20 19.79 -9.99
C ASP A 123 -8.63 19.60 -11.42
N THR A 124 -7.93 18.54 -11.64
CA THR A 124 -7.71 18.01 -12.98
C THR A 124 -8.33 16.62 -13.05
N GLN A 125 -9.61 16.62 -13.33
CA GLN A 125 -10.37 15.65 -14.12
C GLN A 125 -11.85 15.62 -13.69
N ARG A 126 -12.60 16.62 -14.11
CA ARG A 126 -14.01 16.45 -14.48
C ARG A 126 -14.06 16.44 -15.99
N GLY A 127 -14.38 15.30 -16.56
CA GLY A 127 -14.50 15.11 -18.01
C GLY A 127 -15.42 13.95 -18.35
N ALA A 128 -16.68 14.29 -18.55
CA ALA A 128 -17.64 13.81 -19.54
C ALA A 128 -17.99 12.31 -19.59
N ASP A 129 -19.23 12.05 -19.17
CA ASP A 129 -20.06 10.92 -19.59
C ASP A 129 -20.25 10.93 -21.11
N GLY A 130 -20.01 9.81 -21.77
CA GLY A 130 -20.32 9.55 -23.16
C GLY A 130 -20.47 8.05 -23.35
N HIS A 131 -21.75 7.59 -23.35
CA HIS A 131 -22.10 6.26 -23.82
C HIS A 131 -21.72 6.14 -25.30
N ASP A 132 -20.89 5.16 -25.65
CA ASP A 132 -21.04 4.42 -26.88
C ASP A 132 -20.44 3.03 -26.77
N ALA A 133 -21.29 2.05 -27.07
CA ALA A 133 -20.94 0.64 -27.11
C ALA A 133 -20.30 0.30 -28.46
N ALA A 134 -19.01 -0.03 -28.45
CA ALA A 134 -18.39 -0.74 -29.58
C ALA A 134 -17.37 -1.74 -29.00
N MET A 135 -17.54 -3.02 -29.37
CA MET A 135 -16.56 -4.08 -29.15
C MET A 135 -15.23 -3.70 -29.82
N GLY A 136 -14.28 -3.25 -29.04
CA GLY A 136 -12.91 -2.98 -29.44
C GLY A 136 -11.97 -3.51 -28.38
N THR A 137 -10.91 -4.17 -28.77
CA THR A 137 -9.79 -4.66 -27.96
C THR A 137 -9.56 -3.82 -26.73
N LYS A 138 -9.69 -4.43 -25.53
CA LYS A 138 -9.44 -3.78 -24.24
C LYS A 138 -7.97 -3.41 -24.12
N THR A 139 -7.61 -2.26 -24.65
CA THR A 139 -6.38 -1.59 -24.25
C THR A 139 -6.60 -1.06 -22.84
N HIS A 140 -5.72 -1.42 -21.91
CA HIS A 140 -5.72 -0.89 -20.54
C HIS A 140 -5.71 0.65 -20.63
N PRO A 141 -6.64 1.38 -19.95
CA PRO A 141 -6.71 2.83 -20.05
C PRO A 141 -5.50 3.58 -19.46
N PHE A 142 -4.51 2.87 -19.00
CA PHE A 142 -3.32 3.35 -18.31
C PHE A 142 -2.11 3.65 -19.20
N SER A 143 -2.13 3.33 -20.50
CA SER A 143 -0.91 3.35 -21.33
C SER A 143 -0.37 4.73 -21.68
N ALA A 144 -1.17 5.79 -21.68
CA ALA A 144 -0.72 7.13 -22.09
C ALA A 144 -0.23 8.01 -20.93
N GLU A 145 -0.88 7.93 -19.76
CA GLU A 145 -0.51 8.74 -18.59
C GLU A 145 0.63 8.13 -17.75
N ASN A 146 0.92 6.85 -17.94
CA ASN A 146 1.97 6.14 -17.22
C ASN A 146 3.36 6.30 -17.84
N GLY A 147 3.48 6.81 -19.06
CA GLY A 147 4.73 6.89 -19.82
C GLY A 147 5.85 7.64 -19.10
N GLU A 148 5.52 8.69 -18.35
CA GLU A 148 6.51 9.50 -17.66
C GLU A 148 7.10 8.81 -16.41
N LEU A 149 6.31 8.02 -15.68
CA LEU A 149 6.80 7.31 -14.49
C LEU A 149 7.61 6.05 -14.85
N PHE A 150 7.41 5.49 -16.03
CA PHE A 150 7.99 4.21 -16.43
C PHE A 150 8.94 4.32 -17.65
N ALA A 151 9.62 5.46 -17.83
CA ALA A 151 10.71 5.56 -18.77
C ALA A 151 11.82 4.55 -18.43
N GLU A 152 12.52 4.02 -19.44
CA GLU A 152 13.59 3.04 -19.22
C GLU A 152 14.55 3.51 -18.14
N ASN A 153 14.71 2.69 -17.09
CA ASN A 153 15.51 3.05 -15.93
C ASN A 153 16.86 2.30 -15.95
N PRO A 154 17.97 2.96 -16.29
CA PRO A 154 19.31 2.38 -16.21
C PRO A 154 19.79 2.19 -14.75
N ALA A 155 19.01 2.60 -13.75
CA ALA A 155 19.45 2.73 -12.36
C ALA A 155 19.36 1.48 -11.50
N LEU A 156 18.95 0.30 -12.02
CA LEU A 156 19.11 -0.97 -11.30
C LEU A 156 20.59 -1.31 -10.99
N SER A 157 21.53 -0.58 -11.61
CA SER A 157 22.98 -0.77 -11.44
C SER A 157 23.68 0.34 -10.63
N ALA A 158 23.00 1.38 -10.18
CA ALA A 158 23.63 2.51 -9.50
C ALA A 158 23.53 2.40 -7.97
N GLN A 159 24.60 1.93 -7.35
CA GLN A 159 24.80 1.81 -5.90
C GLN A 159 24.97 3.15 -5.14
N ASN A 160 24.67 4.32 -5.71
CA ASN A 160 25.03 5.62 -5.14
C ASN A 160 23.98 6.74 -5.35
N ALA A 161 22.68 6.45 -5.22
CA ALA A 161 21.70 7.49 -4.96
C ALA A 161 21.17 7.29 -3.53
N GLU A 162 20.76 8.36 -2.84
CA GLU A 162 20.05 8.23 -1.56
C GLU A 162 18.93 7.19 -1.74
N ALA A 163 19.08 6.06 -1.06
CA ALA A 163 18.17 4.93 -1.28
C ALA A 163 16.78 5.34 -0.78
N VAL A 164 15.80 5.34 -1.68
CA VAL A 164 14.39 5.55 -1.31
C VAL A 164 13.75 4.19 -1.07
N HIS A 165 13.21 4.01 0.12
CA HIS A 165 12.45 2.84 0.51
C HIS A 165 10.95 3.18 0.50
N VAL A 166 10.13 2.23 0.05
CA VAL A 166 8.67 2.37 0.05
C VAL A 166 8.07 1.19 0.80
N LEU A 167 7.27 1.48 1.82
CA LEU A 167 6.46 0.49 2.52
C LEU A 167 5.01 0.63 2.05
N ILE A 168 4.40 -0.48 1.61
CA ILE A 168 2.99 -0.53 1.20
C ILE A 168 2.19 -1.23 2.30
N HIS A 169 1.19 -0.54 2.85
CA HIS A 169 0.37 -1.08 3.95
C HIS A 169 -1.13 -0.96 3.69
N ASP A 170 -1.86 -2.03 3.99
CA ASP A 170 -3.32 -2.00 3.95
C ASP A 170 -3.86 -1.24 5.18
N ALA A 171 -4.56 -0.12 5.00
CA ALA A 171 -5.19 0.66 6.08
C ALA A 171 -6.08 -0.17 7.03
N VAL A 172 -6.54 -1.32 6.55
CA VAL A 172 -7.41 -2.24 7.28
C VAL A 172 -6.66 -3.30 8.09
N ARG A 173 -5.38 -3.05 8.42
CA ARG A 173 -4.56 -3.79 9.39
C ARG A 173 -4.10 -2.85 10.53
N PRO A 174 -5.05 -2.30 11.29
CA PRO A 174 -4.75 -1.21 12.22
C PRO A 174 -3.97 -1.63 13.47
N ALA A 175 -3.86 -2.94 13.73
CA ALA A 175 -3.10 -3.43 14.87
C ALA A 175 -1.65 -3.84 14.50
N VAL A 176 -1.12 -3.31 13.39
CA VAL A 176 0.31 -3.41 13.07
C VAL A 176 1.13 -2.77 14.19
N SER A 177 2.18 -3.47 14.68
CA SER A 177 3.05 -2.92 15.71
C SER A 177 4.17 -2.07 15.11
N THR A 178 4.66 -1.09 15.85
CA THR A 178 5.86 -0.32 15.51
C THR A 178 7.06 -1.24 15.32
N ALA A 179 7.22 -2.24 16.17
CA ALA A 179 8.28 -3.24 16.08
C ALA A 179 8.24 -4.05 14.76
N LEU A 180 7.05 -4.36 14.24
CA LEU A 180 6.94 -5.02 12.92
C LEU A 180 7.37 -4.08 11.80
N ILE A 181 6.94 -2.82 11.83
CA ILE A 181 7.33 -1.81 10.84
C ILE A 181 8.86 -1.62 10.84
N GLU A 182 9.46 -1.52 12.03
CA GLU A 182 10.92 -1.40 12.20
C GLU A 182 11.67 -2.61 11.64
N ARG A 183 11.16 -3.84 11.84
CA ARG A 183 11.76 -5.05 11.25
C ARG A 183 11.75 -5.01 9.72
N VAL A 184 10.68 -4.48 9.11
CA VAL A 184 10.63 -4.31 7.65
C VAL A 184 11.64 -3.27 7.19
N CYS A 185 11.73 -2.11 7.86
CA CYS A 185 12.73 -1.08 7.57
C CYS A 185 14.16 -1.64 7.71
N ALA A 186 14.43 -2.42 8.74
CA ALA A 186 15.73 -3.06 8.94
C ALA A 186 16.06 -4.07 7.82
N GLY A 187 15.08 -4.86 7.38
CA GLY A 187 15.24 -5.79 6.26
C GLY A 187 15.63 -5.11 4.96
N LEU A 188 15.12 -3.90 4.71
CA LEU A 188 15.45 -3.10 3.53
C LEU A 188 16.87 -2.54 3.52
N GLN A 189 17.60 -2.60 4.64
CA GLN A 189 19.03 -2.23 4.65
C GLN A 189 19.91 -3.26 3.94
N SER A 190 19.43 -4.49 3.78
CA SER A 190 20.19 -5.59 3.16
C SER A 190 19.47 -6.28 2.00
N HIS A 191 18.19 -6.00 1.78
CA HIS A 191 17.39 -6.62 0.72
C HIS A 191 16.58 -5.58 -0.04
N ALA A 192 16.42 -5.80 -1.34
CA ALA A 192 15.68 -4.85 -2.20
C ALA A 192 14.15 -5.01 -2.10
N ALA A 193 13.67 -6.13 -1.56
CA ALA A 193 12.26 -6.40 -1.31
C ALA A 193 12.09 -7.24 -0.04
N VAL A 194 11.08 -6.92 0.76
CA VAL A 194 10.75 -7.55 2.04
C VAL A 194 9.27 -7.86 2.12
N ASN A 195 8.93 -9.10 2.44
CA ASN A 195 7.56 -9.56 2.61
C ASN A 195 7.29 -9.99 4.06
N VAL A 196 6.23 -9.49 4.64
CA VAL A 196 5.79 -9.91 5.99
C VAL A 196 4.91 -11.14 5.88
N VAL A 197 5.29 -12.20 6.60
CA VAL A 197 4.61 -13.48 6.48
C VAL A 197 4.43 -14.17 7.83
N LEU A 198 3.38 -15.01 7.90
CA LEU A 198 3.13 -15.93 9.01
C LEU A 198 3.13 -17.38 8.53
N PRO A 199 3.54 -18.35 9.36
CA PRO A 199 3.31 -19.76 9.07
C PRO A 199 1.84 -20.09 8.89
N VAL A 200 1.55 -21.09 8.08
CA VAL A 200 0.20 -21.65 7.97
C VAL A 200 0.03 -22.72 9.06
N VAL A 201 -0.96 -22.51 9.93
CA VAL A 201 -1.27 -23.45 11.02
C VAL A 201 -2.32 -24.49 10.64
N ASP A 202 -3.24 -24.11 9.76
CA ASP A 202 -4.32 -24.99 9.30
C ASP A 202 -3.83 -25.99 8.25
N THR A 203 -4.56 -27.10 8.12
CA THR A 203 -4.39 -28.01 6.98
C THR A 203 -5.02 -27.39 5.74
N LEU A 204 -4.25 -27.26 4.66
CA LEU A 204 -4.73 -26.77 3.38
C LEU A 204 -4.87 -27.90 2.38
N VAL A 205 -5.90 -27.83 1.56
CA VAL A 205 -6.14 -28.73 0.44
C VAL A 205 -6.16 -27.95 -0.87
N GLU A 206 -5.64 -28.54 -1.92
CA GLU A 206 -5.93 -28.10 -3.28
C GLU A 206 -7.21 -28.79 -3.75
N VAL A 207 -8.03 -28.05 -4.49
CA VAL A 207 -9.30 -28.55 -5.03
C VAL A 207 -9.28 -28.52 -6.56
N ASP A 208 -10.01 -29.42 -7.18
CA ASP A 208 -10.24 -29.41 -8.63
C ASP A 208 -11.35 -28.40 -9.01
N ASP A 209 -11.60 -28.26 -10.33
CA ASP A 209 -12.62 -27.35 -10.86
C ASP A 209 -14.06 -27.70 -10.42
N ASN A 210 -14.29 -28.92 -9.91
CA ASN A 210 -15.57 -29.39 -9.39
C ASN A 210 -15.70 -29.21 -7.87
N GLY A 211 -14.66 -28.68 -7.21
CA GLY A 211 -14.64 -28.46 -5.77
C GLY A 211 -14.30 -29.72 -4.95
N HIS A 212 -13.78 -30.79 -5.55
CA HIS A 212 -13.31 -31.96 -4.83
C HIS A 212 -11.85 -31.78 -4.39
N THR A 213 -11.52 -32.38 -3.24
CA THR A 213 -10.14 -32.38 -2.74
C THR A 213 -9.23 -33.13 -3.71
N LEU A 214 -8.22 -32.43 -4.25
CA LEU A 214 -7.24 -32.99 -5.16
C LEU A 214 -6.04 -33.56 -4.38
N ARG A 215 -5.48 -32.77 -3.48
CA ARG A 215 -4.34 -33.15 -2.62
C ARG A 215 -4.22 -32.25 -1.39
N LEU A 216 -3.45 -32.74 -0.40
CA LEU A 216 -2.99 -31.92 0.71
C LEU A 216 -1.83 -31.03 0.24
N ALA A 217 -1.89 -29.74 0.56
CA ALA A 217 -0.77 -28.85 0.35
C ALA A 217 0.30 -29.01 1.43
N ASP A 218 1.56 -28.94 1.05
CA ASP A 218 2.68 -28.94 2.02
C ASP A 218 2.75 -27.59 2.73
N ARG A 219 2.06 -27.47 3.87
CA ARG A 219 2.01 -26.23 4.64
C ARG A 219 3.38 -25.76 5.18
N SER A 220 4.38 -26.65 5.26
CA SER A 220 5.73 -26.25 5.68
C SER A 220 6.36 -25.23 4.76
N ARG A 221 5.95 -25.24 3.49
CA ARG A 221 6.40 -24.34 2.41
C ARG A 221 5.45 -23.17 2.16
N LEU A 222 4.31 -23.09 2.85
CA LEU A 222 3.31 -22.05 2.67
C LEU A 222 3.39 -21.00 3.77
N ARG A 223 3.09 -19.77 3.41
CA ARG A 223 3.02 -18.63 4.34
C ARG A 223 1.78 -17.81 4.05
N ARG A 224 1.19 -17.25 5.10
CA ARG A 224 0.15 -16.21 4.99
C ARG A 224 0.84 -14.87 4.88
N VAL A 225 0.54 -14.10 3.83
CA VAL A 225 1.13 -12.79 3.58
C VAL A 225 0.41 -11.71 4.37
N GLN A 226 1.17 -10.78 4.93
CA GLN A 226 0.67 -9.57 5.58
C GLN A 226 1.31 -8.32 4.96
N THR A 227 0.90 -7.15 5.42
CA THR A 227 1.55 -5.87 5.16
C THR A 227 1.98 -5.24 6.50
N PRO A 228 3.01 -4.36 6.50
CA PRO A 228 3.62 -3.69 5.35
C PRO A 228 4.52 -4.60 4.52
N GLN A 229 4.53 -4.39 3.21
CA GLN A 229 5.53 -4.93 2.30
C GLN A 229 6.51 -3.82 1.96
N GLY A 230 7.81 -4.11 2.01
CA GLY A 230 8.85 -3.11 1.84
C GLY A 230 9.65 -3.32 0.55
N PHE A 231 10.06 -2.22 -0.09
CA PHE A 231 10.79 -2.24 -1.36
C PHE A 231 11.79 -1.09 -1.47
N HIS A 232 12.88 -1.33 -2.17
CA HIS A 232 13.60 -0.24 -2.80
C HIS A 232 12.74 0.33 -3.93
N ALA A 233 12.55 1.65 -3.97
CA ALA A 233 11.65 2.31 -4.91
C ALA A 233 11.92 1.93 -6.39
N PRO A 234 13.19 1.90 -6.89
CA PRO A 234 13.47 1.52 -8.27
C PRO A 234 13.03 0.09 -8.62
N VAL A 235 13.13 -0.85 -7.66
CA VAL A 235 12.71 -2.25 -7.86
C VAL A 235 11.21 -2.35 -8.05
N LEU A 236 10.44 -1.69 -7.17
CA LEU A 236 8.97 -1.72 -7.26
C LEU A 236 8.47 -1.03 -8.55
N LEU A 237 9.08 0.11 -8.91
CA LEU A 237 8.76 0.81 -10.16
C LEU A 237 9.05 -0.07 -11.39
N GLU A 238 10.20 -0.72 -11.45
CA GLU A 238 10.55 -1.61 -12.56
C GLU A 238 9.61 -2.81 -12.66
N ALA A 239 9.24 -3.42 -11.52
CA ALA A 239 8.29 -4.51 -11.49
C ALA A 239 6.92 -4.09 -12.06
N TYR A 240 6.42 -2.91 -11.68
CA TYR A 240 5.18 -2.38 -12.24
C TYR A 240 5.31 -2.00 -13.71
N ARG A 241 6.44 -1.43 -14.13
CA ARG A 241 6.70 -1.09 -15.54
C ARG A 241 6.60 -2.34 -16.43
N ARG A 242 7.19 -3.46 -16.01
CA ARG A 242 7.10 -4.74 -16.72
C ARG A 242 5.68 -5.32 -16.66
N ALA A 243 5.04 -5.26 -15.49
CA ALA A 243 3.70 -5.80 -15.28
C ALA A 243 2.64 -5.11 -16.16
N LEU A 244 2.73 -3.80 -16.35
CA LEU A 244 1.80 -3.03 -17.19
C LEU A 244 1.91 -3.33 -18.69
N GLN A 245 2.96 -4.04 -19.12
CA GLN A 245 3.09 -4.54 -20.50
C GLN A 245 2.37 -5.89 -20.69
N ASP A 246 1.98 -6.57 -19.61
CA ASP A 246 1.25 -7.84 -19.65
C ASP A 246 -0.28 -7.57 -19.61
N PRO A 247 -1.03 -7.84 -20.68
CA PRO A 247 -2.48 -7.62 -20.72
C PRO A 247 -3.26 -8.49 -19.74
N GLU A 248 -2.65 -9.61 -19.29
CA GLU A 248 -3.24 -10.52 -18.30
C GLU A 248 -2.82 -10.18 -16.86
N PHE A 249 -2.13 -9.04 -16.67
CA PHE A 249 -1.67 -8.62 -15.35
C PHE A 249 -2.81 -8.42 -14.36
N ARG A 250 -2.69 -9.07 -13.21
CA ARG A 250 -3.52 -8.86 -12.03
C ARG A 250 -2.66 -8.99 -10.79
N ALA A 251 -2.63 -7.97 -9.95
CA ALA A 251 -1.89 -8.00 -8.70
C ALA A 251 -2.79 -8.43 -7.54
N THR A 252 -2.32 -9.38 -6.75
CA THR A 252 -2.91 -9.70 -5.44
C THR A 252 -2.25 -8.90 -4.33
N ASP A 253 -0.93 -8.70 -4.44
CA ASP A 253 -0.10 -7.90 -3.56
C ASP A 253 1.16 -7.40 -4.31
N ASP A 254 1.94 -6.51 -3.70
CA ASP A 254 3.08 -5.87 -4.38
C ASP A 254 4.30 -6.80 -4.44
N CYS A 255 4.52 -7.65 -3.44
CA CYS A 255 5.56 -8.69 -3.51
C CYS A 255 5.30 -9.69 -4.63
N GLY A 256 4.04 -10.04 -4.91
CA GLY A 256 3.66 -10.88 -6.04
C GLY A 256 4.01 -10.25 -7.39
N VAL A 257 3.90 -8.92 -7.50
CA VAL A 257 4.34 -8.19 -8.71
C VAL A 257 5.85 -8.31 -8.88
N VAL A 258 6.64 -8.05 -7.83
CA VAL A 258 8.10 -8.19 -7.89
C VAL A 258 8.48 -9.63 -8.22
N LEU A 259 7.90 -10.62 -7.54
CA LEU A 259 8.19 -12.05 -7.77
C LEU A 259 7.95 -12.47 -9.24
N ARG A 260 6.88 -11.98 -9.85
CA ARG A 260 6.49 -12.37 -11.21
C ARG A 260 7.31 -11.63 -12.29
N TYR A 261 7.55 -10.33 -12.10
CA TYR A 261 8.11 -9.48 -13.15
C TYR A 261 9.59 -9.10 -12.95
N CYS A 262 10.13 -9.33 -11.75
CA CYS A 262 11.55 -9.18 -11.44
C CYS A 262 12.06 -10.42 -10.70
N PRO A 263 12.02 -11.63 -11.32
CA PRO A 263 12.39 -12.88 -10.65
C PRO A 263 13.86 -12.94 -10.21
N GLU A 264 14.68 -12.03 -10.72
CA GLU A 264 16.07 -11.82 -10.30
C GLU A 264 16.19 -11.19 -8.90
N ILE A 265 15.12 -10.61 -8.38
CA ILE A 265 15.10 -9.96 -7.07
C ILE A 265 14.68 -10.96 -6.00
N GLU A 266 15.58 -11.22 -5.06
CA GLU A 266 15.27 -12.00 -3.87
C GLU A 266 14.36 -11.20 -2.92
N ILE A 267 13.23 -11.82 -2.50
CA ILE A 267 12.30 -11.23 -1.54
C ILE A 267 12.56 -11.83 -0.17
N ALA A 268 13.13 -11.03 0.74
CA ALA A 268 13.37 -11.47 2.10
C ALA A 268 12.06 -11.59 2.90
N LEU A 269 12.02 -12.54 3.84
CA LEU A 269 10.86 -12.76 4.69
C LEU A 269 11.08 -12.18 6.09
N VAL A 270 10.12 -11.41 6.57
CA VAL A 270 10.03 -10.92 7.95
C VAL A 270 8.86 -11.62 8.62
N LEU A 271 9.09 -12.13 9.84
CA LEU A 271 8.02 -12.75 10.62
C LEU A 271 6.99 -11.70 11.04
N GLY A 272 5.75 -11.93 10.63
CA GLY A 272 4.59 -11.11 10.96
C GLY A 272 4.04 -11.38 12.37
N GLU A 273 2.86 -10.85 12.63
CA GLU A 273 2.19 -10.94 13.93
C GLU A 273 0.72 -11.32 13.76
N GLU A 274 0.20 -12.21 14.60
CA GLU A 274 -1.22 -12.61 14.52
C GLU A 274 -2.15 -11.40 14.78
N ARG A 275 -1.74 -10.46 15.65
CA ARG A 275 -2.47 -9.22 15.88
C ARG A 275 -2.60 -8.32 14.66
N ASN A 276 -1.68 -8.41 13.70
CA ASN A 276 -1.69 -7.66 12.43
C ASN A 276 -2.70 -8.28 11.44
N LEU A 277 -3.87 -8.61 11.95
CA LEU A 277 -4.96 -9.18 11.16
C LEU A 277 -5.54 -8.14 10.20
N LYS A 278 -6.07 -8.62 9.07
CA LYS A 278 -6.78 -7.79 8.10
C LYS A 278 -8.27 -7.78 8.44
N LEU A 279 -8.82 -6.63 8.83
CA LEU A 279 -10.24 -6.46 8.99
C LEU A 279 -10.96 -6.79 7.67
N THR A 280 -11.62 -7.92 7.63
CA THR A 280 -12.27 -8.44 6.40
C THR A 280 -13.75 -8.64 6.60
N TYR A 281 -14.14 -9.18 7.73
CA TYR A 281 -15.50 -9.46 8.13
C TYR A 281 -15.90 -8.69 9.39
N PRO A 282 -17.20 -8.44 9.64
CA PRO A 282 -17.65 -7.76 10.86
C PRO A 282 -17.21 -8.47 12.15
N GLU A 283 -17.10 -9.80 12.12
CA GLU A 283 -16.67 -10.62 13.26
C GLU A 283 -15.24 -10.34 13.70
N ASP A 284 -14.38 -9.83 12.79
CA ASP A 284 -12.99 -9.47 13.10
C ASP A 284 -12.92 -8.29 14.07
N LEU A 285 -13.99 -7.46 14.18
CA LEU A 285 -13.98 -6.25 15.01
C LEU A 285 -13.76 -6.53 16.49
N GLY A 286 -14.31 -7.62 17.01
CA GLY A 286 -14.15 -7.96 18.43
C GLY A 286 -12.69 -8.28 18.78
N LEU A 287 -12.03 -9.07 17.93
CA LEU A 287 -10.62 -9.43 18.09
C LEU A 287 -9.72 -8.20 17.88
N LEU A 288 -10.04 -7.39 16.90
CA LEU A 288 -9.32 -6.16 16.60
C LEU A 288 -9.40 -5.18 17.77
N ALA A 289 -10.60 -4.96 18.34
CA ALA A 289 -10.78 -4.11 19.50
C ALA A 289 -9.94 -4.61 20.68
N HIS A 290 -9.91 -5.92 20.91
CA HIS A 290 -9.06 -6.50 21.94
C HIS A 290 -7.58 -6.16 21.72
N TYR A 291 -7.06 -6.35 20.52
CA TYR A 291 -5.66 -6.03 20.22
C TYR A 291 -5.31 -4.55 20.35
N LEU A 292 -6.23 -3.66 19.96
CA LEU A 292 -6.00 -2.20 20.02
C LEU A 292 -6.12 -1.63 21.43
N THR A 293 -6.93 -2.24 22.32
CA THR A 293 -7.14 -1.75 23.68
C THR A 293 -6.20 -2.38 24.72
N HIS A 294 -5.68 -3.58 24.45
CA HIS A 294 -4.82 -4.33 25.36
C HIS A 294 -3.37 -4.42 24.86
N SER A 295 -2.97 -3.54 23.96
CA SER A 295 -1.57 -3.40 23.58
C SER A 295 -0.79 -2.86 24.76
N GLN A 296 -0.17 -3.74 25.54
CA GLN A 296 0.97 -3.35 26.37
C GLN A 296 2.20 -3.25 25.48
N PRO A 297 3.10 -2.29 25.77
CA PRO A 297 4.31 -2.06 25.01
C PRO A 297 5.23 -3.27 24.97
#